data_acf7b2a7689bf938aa4e6bd8b3c52667
#
_entry.id   acf7b2a7689bf938aa4e6bd8b3c52667
#
_cell.length_a   1.000
_cell.length_b   1.000
_cell.length_c   1.000
_cell.angle_alpha   90.00
_cell.angle_beta   90.00
_cell.angle_gamma   90.00
#
_symmetry.space_group_name_H-M   'P 1'
#
loop_
_entity.id
_entity.type
_entity.pdbx_description
1 polymer ?
#
loop_
_entity_poly.entity_id
_entity_poly.type
_entity_poly.pdbx_seq_one_letter_code
_entity_poly.pdbx_strand_id
1 'polypeptide(L)'
;SVLEEMDRQLGKLFNHIHRDPDLANNTIILACSDNGPEQGAGVAGPFRGYKTHLFEGGIRSSLVAWAPKLMANKAKGTVNQKSIFSAIDLVPTLLDITGTKVPKNVKFDGESLPDVLLGKSNSSRKQDILFRRPPDRDSFYGVEDLPDLAIRSGKWKLLCEYDGSDALLYDLNKDRSEKNNLASK
;
A
#
# COMPACT_ATOMS: atom_id res chain seq x y z
N SER A 1 1.65 -1.68 -26.51
CA SER A 1 0.63 -1.35 -25.50
C SER A 1 1.04 -0.11 -24.70
N VAL A 2 0.12 0.48 -23.95
CA VAL A 2 0.43 1.63 -23.06
C VAL A 2 1.48 1.23 -22.02
N LEU A 3 1.40 0.02 -21.48
CA LEU A 3 2.36 -0.50 -20.51
C LEU A 3 3.76 -0.67 -21.10
N GLU A 4 3.88 -1.12 -22.34
CA GLU A 4 5.18 -1.19 -23.03
C GLU A 4 5.82 0.18 -23.21
N GLU A 5 5.02 1.17 -23.58
CA GLU A 5 5.53 2.54 -23.74
C GLU A 5 5.95 3.14 -22.40
N MET A 6 5.17 2.91 -21.34
CA MET A 6 5.54 3.32 -19.99
C MET A 6 6.85 2.66 -19.56
N ASP A 7 7.00 1.35 -19.73
CA ASP A 7 8.23 0.61 -19.41
C ASP A 7 9.42 1.15 -20.19
N ARG A 8 9.25 1.42 -21.48
CA ARG A 8 10.29 2.01 -22.33
C ARG A 8 10.73 3.40 -21.85
N GLN A 9 9.82 4.23 -21.38
CA GLN A 9 10.16 5.56 -20.85
C GLN A 9 10.83 5.46 -19.47
N LEU A 10 10.32 4.62 -18.58
CA LEU A 10 10.95 4.34 -17.30
C LEU A 10 12.35 3.75 -17.46
N GLY A 11 12.54 2.88 -18.46
CA GLY A 11 13.85 2.33 -18.80
C GLY A 11 14.90 3.40 -19.13
N LYS A 12 14.50 4.52 -19.77
CA LYS A 12 15.42 5.65 -20.00
C LYS A 12 15.87 6.31 -18.69
N LEU A 13 14.93 6.53 -17.77
CA LEU A 13 15.22 7.07 -16.44
C LEU A 13 16.15 6.14 -15.66
N PHE A 14 15.83 4.86 -15.61
CA PHE A 14 16.65 3.87 -14.91
C PHE A 14 18.05 3.76 -15.49
N ASN A 15 18.18 3.77 -16.81
CA ASN A 15 19.48 3.76 -17.47
C ASN A 15 20.30 5.02 -17.17
N HIS A 16 19.66 6.20 -17.09
CA HIS A 16 20.34 7.43 -16.70
C HIS A 16 20.89 7.32 -15.27
N ILE A 17 20.06 6.90 -14.31
CA ILE A 17 20.47 6.73 -12.91
C ILE A 17 21.57 5.67 -12.78
N HIS A 18 21.46 4.55 -13.49
CA HIS A 18 22.45 3.46 -13.44
C HIS A 18 23.84 3.83 -13.99
N ARG A 19 23.88 4.71 -14.99
CA ARG A 19 25.14 5.13 -15.64
C ARG A 19 25.90 6.20 -14.85
N ASP A 20 25.22 6.89 -13.95
CA ASP A 20 25.81 7.90 -13.10
C ASP A 20 26.05 7.28 -11.70
N PRO A 21 27.35 7.09 -11.30
CA PRO A 21 27.67 6.46 -10.02
C PRO A 21 27.14 7.22 -8.81
N ASP A 22 27.07 8.56 -8.88
CA ASP A 22 26.58 9.38 -7.79
C ASP A 22 25.08 9.20 -7.62
N LEU A 23 24.31 9.20 -8.71
CA LEU A 23 22.89 8.92 -8.70
C LEU A 23 22.61 7.47 -8.26
N ALA A 24 23.30 6.48 -8.83
CA ALA A 24 23.09 5.08 -8.48
C ALA A 24 23.34 4.79 -7.00
N ASN A 25 24.25 5.51 -6.37
CA ASN A 25 24.61 5.34 -4.96
C ASN A 25 23.72 6.12 -3.99
N ASN A 26 23.03 7.16 -4.47
CA ASN A 26 22.30 8.11 -3.62
C ASN A 26 20.83 8.29 -4.06
N THR A 27 20.26 7.32 -4.75
CA THR A 27 18.86 7.39 -5.22
C THR A 27 18.04 6.24 -4.65
N ILE A 28 16.82 6.54 -4.23
CA ILE A 28 15.76 5.58 -3.94
C ILE A 28 14.70 5.71 -5.03
N ILE A 29 14.37 4.62 -5.68
CA ILE A 29 13.25 4.55 -6.61
C ILE A 29 12.14 3.73 -5.96
N LEU A 30 10.95 4.30 -5.89
CA LEU A 30 9.74 3.65 -5.42
C LEU A 30 8.73 3.58 -6.55
N ALA A 31 8.16 2.41 -6.77
CA ALA A 31 7.08 2.23 -7.72
C ALA A 31 5.93 1.47 -7.03
N CYS A 32 4.74 2.04 -7.10
CA CYS A 32 3.53 1.42 -6.58
C CYS A 32 2.32 1.84 -7.44
N SER A 33 1.23 1.10 -7.35
CA SER A 33 -0.07 1.59 -7.78
C SER A 33 -0.70 2.42 -6.67
N ASP A 34 -1.51 3.40 -7.03
CA ASP A 34 -2.25 4.25 -6.10
C ASP A 34 -3.45 3.52 -5.46
N ASN A 35 -4.03 2.55 -6.18
CA ASN A 35 -5.17 1.73 -5.75
C ASN A 35 -5.14 0.35 -6.43
N GLY A 36 -6.15 -0.45 -6.16
CA GLY A 36 -6.39 -1.70 -6.85
C GLY A 36 -6.81 -1.53 -8.32
N PRO A 37 -6.90 -2.63 -9.08
CA PRO A 37 -7.23 -2.58 -10.51
C PRO A 37 -8.64 -2.06 -10.76
N GLU A 38 -8.82 -1.45 -11.91
CA GLU A 38 -10.13 -1.06 -12.43
C GLU A 38 -10.95 -2.31 -12.76
N GLN A 39 -12.23 -2.31 -12.42
CA GLN A 39 -13.14 -3.41 -12.75
C GLN A 39 -13.23 -3.60 -14.28
N GLY A 40 -13.09 -4.82 -14.74
CA GLY A 40 -13.11 -5.16 -16.16
C GLY A 40 -11.82 -4.89 -16.93
N ALA A 41 -10.87 -4.15 -16.36
CA ALA A 41 -9.58 -3.86 -17.00
C ALA A 41 -8.40 -4.60 -16.35
N GLY A 42 -8.57 -5.03 -15.11
CA GLY A 42 -7.53 -5.74 -14.37
C GLY A 42 -8.09 -6.74 -13.38
N VAL A 43 -7.19 -7.48 -12.72
CA VAL A 43 -7.53 -8.50 -11.73
C VAL A 43 -6.75 -8.24 -10.45
N ALA A 44 -7.46 -8.20 -9.32
CA ALA A 44 -6.85 -8.02 -7.99
C ALA A 44 -6.18 -9.31 -7.44
N GLY A 45 -6.02 -10.34 -8.26
CA GLY A 45 -5.53 -11.66 -7.83
C GLY A 45 -6.55 -12.35 -6.92
N PRO A 46 -6.13 -12.87 -5.74
CA PRO A 46 -7.05 -13.54 -4.85
C PRO A 46 -7.89 -12.59 -3.99
N PHE A 47 -7.65 -11.27 -4.06
CA PHE A 47 -8.27 -10.29 -3.19
C PHE A 47 -9.66 -9.90 -3.69
N ARG A 48 -10.58 -9.67 -2.74
CA ARG A 48 -11.93 -9.18 -3.01
C ARG A 48 -11.91 -7.71 -3.42
N GLY A 49 -12.75 -7.33 -4.37
CA GLY A 49 -12.99 -5.95 -4.78
C GLY A 49 -12.00 -5.41 -5.80
N TYR A 50 -12.20 -4.15 -6.13
CA TYR A 50 -11.51 -3.41 -7.18
C TYR A 50 -11.28 -1.97 -6.70
N LYS A 51 -10.70 -1.13 -7.52
CA LYS A 51 -10.65 0.33 -7.33
C LYS A 51 -12.00 0.84 -6.82
N THR A 52 -11.99 1.78 -5.89
CA THR A 52 -13.14 2.32 -5.13
C THR A 52 -13.65 1.47 -3.96
N HIS A 53 -13.32 0.19 -3.90
CA HIS A 53 -13.72 -0.68 -2.79
C HIS A 53 -12.74 -0.58 -1.61
N LEU A 54 -13.25 -0.69 -0.38
CA LEU A 54 -12.41 -0.79 0.82
C LEU A 54 -11.95 -2.22 1.14
N PHE A 55 -12.35 -3.20 0.34
CA PHE A 55 -11.78 -4.56 0.40
C PHE A 55 -10.32 -4.57 -0.07
N GLU A 56 -9.57 -5.63 0.29
CA GLU A 56 -8.14 -5.73 -0.01
C GLU A 56 -7.82 -5.52 -1.50
N GLY A 57 -8.70 -5.96 -2.42
CA GLY A 57 -8.52 -5.77 -3.86
C GLY A 57 -8.57 -4.32 -4.32
N GLY A 58 -9.22 -3.43 -3.56
CA GLY A 58 -9.29 -2.01 -3.88
C GLY A 58 -8.18 -1.17 -3.24
N ILE A 59 -7.72 -1.55 -2.04
CA ILE A 59 -6.78 -0.75 -1.24
C ILE A 59 -5.36 -1.33 -1.17
N ARG A 60 -5.17 -2.60 -1.55
CA ARG A 60 -3.86 -3.24 -1.49
C ARG A 60 -3.11 -3.09 -2.80
N SER A 61 -1.92 -2.57 -2.72
CA SER A 61 -1.02 -2.36 -3.85
C SER A 61 0.36 -2.93 -3.55
N SER A 62 1.07 -3.33 -4.59
CA SER A 62 2.47 -3.69 -4.47
C SER A 62 3.32 -2.43 -4.38
N LEU A 63 4.30 -2.43 -3.48
CA LEU A 63 5.34 -1.41 -3.42
C LEU A 63 6.68 -2.04 -3.79
N VAL A 64 7.29 -1.54 -4.85
CA VAL A 64 8.65 -1.91 -5.25
C VAL A 64 9.61 -0.82 -4.83
N ALA A 65 10.67 -1.19 -4.11
CA ALA A 65 11.73 -0.28 -3.70
C ALA A 65 13.06 -0.70 -4.31
N TRP A 66 13.77 0.26 -4.89
CA TRP A 66 15.12 0.08 -5.41
C TRP A 66 16.04 1.15 -4.81
N ALA A 67 17.07 0.73 -4.10
CA ALA A 67 18.06 1.60 -3.49
C ALA A 67 19.34 0.78 -3.19
N PRO A 68 20.15 0.46 -4.20
CA PRO A 68 21.16 -0.62 -4.12
C PRO A 68 22.22 -0.44 -3.04
N LYS A 69 22.51 0.79 -2.64
CA LYS A 69 23.50 1.10 -1.58
C LYS A 69 22.90 1.23 -0.18
N LEU A 70 21.58 1.49 -0.10
CA LEU A 70 20.89 1.69 1.17
C LEU A 70 20.18 0.42 1.64
N MET A 71 19.73 -0.42 0.70
CA MET A 71 19.02 -1.66 1.02
C MET A 71 19.94 -2.72 1.62
N ALA A 72 19.41 -3.51 2.54
CA ALA A 72 20.08 -4.69 3.03
C ALA A 72 20.34 -5.68 1.88
N ASN A 73 21.56 -6.23 1.78
CA ASN A 73 21.91 -7.16 0.70
C ASN A 73 20.98 -8.37 0.64
N LYS A 74 20.56 -8.89 1.79
CA LYS A 74 19.62 -10.02 1.91
C LYS A 74 18.21 -9.72 1.39
N ALA A 75 17.84 -8.46 1.24
CA ALA A 75 16.52 -8.03 0.78
C ALA A 75 16.46 -7.85 -0.74
N LYS A 76 17.61 -7.74 -1.40
CA LYS A 76 17.67 -7.53 -2.86
C LYS A 76 17.09 -8.74 -3.60
N GLY A 77 16.16 -8.49 -4.52
CA GLY A 77 15.47 -9.52 -5.28
C GLY A 77 14.49 -10.37 -4.46
N THR A 78 14.09 -9.93 -3.27
CA THR A 78 13.13 -10.63 -2.41
C THR A 78 11.80 -9.91 -2.30
N VAL A 79 10.80 -10.60 -1.77
CA VAL A 79 9.47 -10.05 -1.50
C VAL A 79 9.19 -10.12 0.00
N ASN A 80 8.90 -8.98 0.62
CA ASN A 80 8.41 -8.92 2.00
C ASN A 80 6.88 -9.05 2.00
N GLN A 81 6.37 -10.20 2.45
CA GLN A 81 4.94 -10.47 2.58
C GLN A 81 4.43 -10.37 4.03
N LYS A 82 5.29 -9.99 4.96
CA LYS A 82 4.98 -9.98 6.41
C LYS A 82 4.63 -8.61 6.94
N SER A 83 5.31 -7.59 6.46
CA SER A 83 5.14 -6.23 6.96
C SER A 83 3.87 -5.58 6.39
N ILE A 84 3.20 -4.81 7.25
CA ILE A 84 2.18 -3.86 6.86
C ILE A 84 2.88 -2.50 6.72
N PHE A 85 2.71 -1.89 5.56
CA PHE A 85 3.22 -0.56 5.21
C PHE A 85 2.11 0.17 4.46
N SER A 86 1.80 1.39 4.84
CA SER A 86 0.77 2.20 4.21
C SER A 86 1.37 3.36 3.42
N ALA A 87 0.65 3.88 2.44
CA ALA A 87 1.08 5.06 1.69
C ALA A 87 1.34 6.28 2.59
N ILE A 88 0.60 6.42 3.68
CA ILE A 88 0.83 7.49 4.67
C ILE A 88 2.17 7.38 5.40
N ASP A 89 2.78 6.19 5.42
CA ASP A 89 4.09 5.94 6.04
C ASP A 89 5.26 6.39 5.15
N LEU A 90 5.02 6.64 3.85
CA LEU A 90 6.07 6.99 2.89
C LEU A 90 6.78 8.30 3.27
N VAL A 91 6.03 9.36 3.52
CA VAL A 91 6.63 10.68 3.80
C VAL A 91 7.47 10.66 5.07
N PRO A 92 6.97 10.26 6.26
CA PRO A 92 7.79 10.20 7.46
C PRO A 92 8.99 9.26 7.31
N THR A 93 8.85 8.14 6.59
CA THR A 93 9.94 7.20 6.33
C THR A 93 11.04 7.80 5.45
N LEU A 94 10.68 8.51 4.38
CA LEU A 94 11.65 9.14 3.49
C LEU A 94 12.37 10.31 4.16
N LEU A 95 11.68 11.10 4.97
CA LEU A 95 12.31 12.17 5.76
C LEU A 95 13.35 11.60 6.73
N ASP A 96 13.04 10.49 7.38
CA ASP A 96 13.97 9.80 8.28
C ASP A 96 15.21 9.27 7.52
N ILE A 97 15.00 8.57 6.40
CA ILE A 97 16.10 8.05 5.56
C ILE A 97 17.02 9.16 5.08
N THR A 98 16.48 10.31 4.71
CA THR A 98 17.24 11.46 4.20
C THR A 98 17.80 12.36 5.29
N GLY A 99 17.49 12.10 6.56
CA GLY A 99 17.88 12.96 7.68
C GLY A 99 17.22 14.35 7.66
N THR A 100 16.13 14.49 6.91
CA THR A 100 15.40 15.76 6.79
C THR A 100 14.56 15.99 8.03
N LYS A 101 14.71 17.15 8.65
CA LYS A 101 13.96 17.52 9.86
C LYS A 101 12.50 17.78 9.55
N VAL A 102 11.61 17.13 10.29
CA VAL A 102 10.19 17.44 10.28
C VAL A 102 9.95 18.80 10.95
N PRO A 103 9.18 19.73 10.32
CA PRO A 103 8.80 20.98 10.97
C PRO A 103 8.01 20.71 12.26
N LYS A 104 8.24 21.54 13.30
CA LYS A 104 7.67 21.32 14.65
C LYS A 104 6.12 21.30 14.68
N ASN A 105 5.49 21.94 13.72
CA ASN A 105 4.02 22.03 13.59
C ASN A 105 3.39 20.98 12.71
N VAL A 106 4.19 20.03 12.19
CA VAL A 106 3.69 18.92 11.33
C VAL A 106 3.58 17.66 12.18
N LYS A 107 2.42 17.03 12.14
CA LYS A 107 2.16 15.71 12.70
C LYS A 107 1.70 14.79 11.58
N PHE A 108 2.33 13.64 11.46
CA PHE A 108 1.97 12.62 10.48
C PHE A 108 1.01 11.60 11.10
N ASP A 109 0.04 11.13 10.32
CA ASP A 109 -0.76 9.95 10.63
C ASP A 109 0.01 8.65 10.32
N GLY A 110 1.05 8.76 9.50
CA GLY A 110 1.96 7.66 9.16
C GLY A 110 3.10 7.48 10.14
N GLU A 111 3.66 6.30 10.16
CA GLU A 111 4.84 5.94 10.97
C GLU A 111 6.11 5.97 10.11
N SER A 112 7.24 6.35 10.73
CA SER A 112 8.56 6.18 10.09
C SER A 112 9.00 4.71 10.18
N LEU A 113 9.19 4.07 9.04
CA LEU A 113 9.53 2.65 8.92
C LEU A 113 10.74 2.43 7.97
N PRO A 114 11.87 3.12 8.17
CA PRO A 114 13.01 3.06 7.26
C PRO A 114 13.58 1.65 7.11
N ASP A 115 13.67 0.89 8.19
CA ASP A 115 14.21 -0.46 8.16
C ASP A 115 13.30 -1.46 7.42
N VAL A 116 12.00 -1.22 7.42
CA VAL A 116 11.05 -2.01 6.63
C VAL A 116 11.22 -1.71 5.15
N LEU A 117 11.23 -0.43 4.78
CA LEU A 117 11.38 0.00 3.38
C LEU A 117 12.72 -0.44 2.78
N LEU A 118 13.80 -0.39 3.58
CA LEU A 118 15.14 -0.79 3.15
C LEU A 118 15.44 -2.29 3.34
N GLY A 119 14.44 -3.09 3.71
CA GLY A 119 14.55 -4.54 3.86
C GLY A 119 15.46 -5.01 5.00
N LYS A 120 15.72 -4.17 5.98
CA LYS A 120 16.51 -4.48 7.18
C LYS A 120 15.68 -5.19 8.24
N SER A 121 14.35 -4.97 8.25
CA SER A 121 13.39 -5.52 9.19
C SER A 121 12.14 -6.06 8.47
N ASN A 122 11.48 -7.04 9.10
CA ASN A 122 10.14 -7.54 8.73
C ASN A 122 9.08 -7.08 9.74
N SER A 123 9.34 -6.03 10.51
CA SER A 123 8.34 -5.43 11.39
C SER A 123 7.18 -4.84 10.58
N SER A 124 6.10 -4.55 11.25
CA SER A 124 4.94 -3.86 10.69
C SER A 124 4.74 -2.54 11.42
N ARG A 125 4.00 -1.64 10.81
CA ARG A 125 3.46 -0.49 11.54
C ARG A 125 2.67 -0.97 12.77
N LYS A 126 2.62 -0.11 13.80
CA LYS A 126 1.96 -0.40 15.08
C LYS A 126 0.56 0.18 15.14
N GLN A 127 0.37 1.34 14.53
CA GLN A 127 -0.93 2.02 14.53
C GLN A 127 -1.86 1.39 13.50
N ASP A 128 -3.13 1.42 13.79
CA ASP A 128 -4.18 0.97 12.90
C ASP A 128 -4.26 1.86 11.66
N ILE A 129 -4.80 1.31 10.56
CA ILE A 129 -5.04 2.06 9.34
C ILE A 129 -6.54 2.24 9.20
N LEU A 130 -6.96 3.49 9.12
CA LEU A 130 -8.34 3.86 8.88
C LEU A 130 -8.53 4.23 7.41
N PHE A 131 -9.59 3.72 6.83
CA PHE A 131 -10.01 4.03 5.47
C PHE A 131 -11.44 4.55 5.50
N ARG A 132 -11.70 5.53 4.66
CA ARG A 132 -13.03 6.09 4.46
C ARG A 132 -13.29 6.21 2.98
N ARG A 133 -14.43 5.73 2.53
CA ARG A 133 -14.95 6.01 1.20
C ARG A 133 -15.76 7.31 1.25
N PRO A 134 -15.70 8.19 0.23
CA PRO A 134 -16.61 9.31 0.15
C PRO A 134 -18.06 8.79 0.15
N PRO A 135 -19.00 9.44 0.87
CA PRO A 135 -20.40 9.07 0.76
C PRO A 135 -20.86 9.30 -0.68
N ASP A 136 -21.67 8.37 -1.15
CA ASP A 136 -22.57 8.49 -2.27
C ASP A 136 -22.00 9.14 -3.54
N ARG A 137 -21.32 8.36 -4.32
CA ARG A 137 -21.42 8.48 -5.76
C ARG A 137 -22.42 7.42 -6.19
N ASP A 138 -23.49 7.84 -6.84
CA ASP A 138 -24.35 6.93 -7.59
C ASP A 138 -23.49 5.85 -8.18
N SER A 139 -23.88 4.61 -7.96
CA SER A 139 -23.06 3.41 -8.15
C SER A 139 -22.07 3.51 -9.31
N PHE A 140 -20.84 3.79 -9.02
CA PHE A 140 -19.74 3.55 -9.94
C PHE A 140 -19.69 2.03 -10.10
N TYR A 141 -20.06 1.51 -11.25
CA TYR A 141 -20.17 0.09 -11.58
C TYR A 141 -21.40 -0.69 -11.08
N GLY A 142 -22.48 -0.04 -10.68
CA GLY A 142 -23.71 -0.74 -10.30
C GLY A 142 -23.58 -1.61 -9.05
N VAL A 143 -22.61 -1.34 -8.19
CA VAL A 143 -22.44 -2.00 -6.90
C VAL A 143 -23.00 -1.08 -5.84
N GLU A 144 -24.25 -1.32 -5.51
CA GLU A 144 -24.91 -0.80 -4.31
C GLU A 144 -24.38 -1.57 -3.10
N ASP A 145 -24.37 -0.96 -1.91
CA ASP A 145 -23.98 -1.58 -0.63
C ASP A 145 -22.49 -1.93 -0.46
N LEU A 146 -21.59 -0.99 -0.76
CA LEU A 146 -20.18 -1.12 -0.40
C LEU A 146 -19.90 -0.44 0.94
N PRO A 147 -19.16 -1.09 1.85
CA PRO A 147 -18.79 -0.51 3.13
C PRO A 147 -18.13 0.87 2.99
N ASP A 148 -18.55 1.84 3.81
CA ASP A 148 -18.06 3.22 3.80
C ASP A 148 -16.81 3.41 4.61
N LEU A 149 -16.63 2.59 5.66
CA LEU A 149 -15.52 2.65 6.60
C LEU A 149 -14.79 1.33 6.64
N ALA A 150 -13.49 1.39 6.83
CA ALA A 150 -12.69 0.23 7.18
C ALA A 150 -11.58 0.59 8.16
N ILE A 151 -11.27 -0.34 9.07
CA ILE A 151 -10.09 -0.29 9.92
C ILE A 151 -9.30 -1.56 9.76
N ARG A 152 -7.98 -1.43 9.63
CA ARG A 152 -7.05 -2.54 9.69
C ARG A 152 -6.19 -2.43 10.95
N SER A 153 -6.34 -3.43 11.84
CA SER A 153 -5.56 -3.59 13.06
C SER A 153 -4.79 -4.91 13.01
N GLY A 154 -3.51 -4.83 12.68
CA GLY A 154 -2.67 -6.01 12.46
C GLY A 154 -3.28 -6.97 11.42
N LYS A 155 -3.66 -8.19 11.86
CA LYS A 155 -4.32 -9.18 11.01
C LYS A 155 -5.82 -8.97 10.83
N TRP A 156 -6.44 -8.18 11.69
CA TRP A 156 -7.88 -7.95 11.67
C TRP A 156 -8.26 -6.83 10.73
N LYS A 157 -9.36 -6.99 10.04
CA LYS A 157 -9.97 -5.96 9.24
C LYS A 157 -11.47 -5.95 9.47
N LEU A 158 -11.96 -4.80 9.91
CA LEU A 158 -13.38 -4.52 10.08
C LEU A 158 -13.80 -3.52 9.00
N LEU A 159 -14.94 -3.78 8.38
CA LEU A 159 -15.61 -2.84 7.48
C LEU A 159 -17.05 -2.66 7.96
N CYS A 160 -17.62 -1.48 7.76
CA CYS A 160 -19.03 -1.20 8.12
C CYS A 160 -19.52 0.05 7.38
N GLU A 161 -20.81 0.33 7.50
CA GLU A 161 -21.42 1.57 7.09
C GLU A 161 -21.06 2.72 8.06
N TYR A 162 -21.39 3.99 7.71
CA TYR A 162 -21.10 5.16 8.56
C TYR A 162 -21.76 5.09 9.94
N ASP A 163 -22.91 4.45 10.05
CA ASP A 163 -23.64 4.27 11.32
C ASP A 163 -23.19 3.02 12.10
N GLY A 164 -22.23 2.27 11.56
CA GLY A 164 -21.70 1.05 12.15
C GLY A 164 -22.50 -0.22 11.82
N SER A 165 -23.55 -0.10 11.00
CA SER A 165 -24.31 -1.27 10.51
C SER A 165 -23.51 -2.10 9.52
N ASP A 166 -24.03 -3.27 9.16
CA ASP A 166 -23.50 -4.21 8.16
C ASP A 166 -22.01 -4.57 8.36
N ALA A 167 -21.64 -4.78 9.62
CA ALA A 167 -20.28 -5.04 10.01
C ALA A 167 -19.73 -6.36 9.38
N LEU A 168 -18.55 -6.24 8.78
CA LEU A 168 -17.80 -7.33 8.18
C LEU A 168 -16.42 -7.42 8.84
N LEU A 169 -16.14 -8.53 9.53
CA LEU A 169 -14.86 -8.76 10.21
C LEU A 169 -14.09 -9.92 9.58
N TYR A 170 -12.82 -9.73 9.31
CA TYR A 170 -11.95 -10.72 8.67
C TYR A 170 -10.61 -10.90 9.39
N ASP A 171 -10.11 -12.13 9.45
CA ASP A 171 -8.72 -12.45 9.81
C ASP A 171 -7.91 -12.60 8.51
N LEU A 172 -7.22 -11.56 8.09
CA LEU A 172 -6.49 -11.52 6.83
C LEU A 172 -5.27 -12.47 6.76
N ASN A 173 -4.82 -13.03 7.88
CA ASN A 173 -3.81 -14.08 7.86
C ASN A 173 -4.40 -15.42 7.39
N LYS A 174 -5.68 -15.65 7.63
CA LYS A 174 -6.39 -16.88 7.26
C LYS A 174 -7.26 -16.70 6.02
N ASP A 175 -7.81 -15.51 5.82
CA ASP A 175 -8.75 -15.19 4.75
C ASP A 175 -8.40 -13.85 4.07
N ARG A 176 -7.37 -13.88 3.23
CA ARG A 176 -6.95 -12.71 2.44
C ARG A 176 -7.96 -12.27 1.38
N SER A 177 -8.89 -13.17 1.07
CA SER A 177 -9.93 -12.95 0.05
C SER A 177 -11.22 -12.39 0.63
N GLU A 178 -11.29 -12.18 1.94
CA GLU A 178 -12.43 -11.60 2.66
C GLU A 178 -13.76 -12.32 2.34
N LYS A 179 -13.74 -13.67 2.37
CA LYS A 179 -14.88 -14.52 2.03
C LYS A 179 -15.70 -14.93 3.26
N ASN A 180 -15.08 -15.00 4.43
CA ASN A 180 -15.68 -15.54 5.65
C ASN A 180 -15.87 -14.44 6.68
N ASN A 181 -17.04 -13.81 6.70
CA ASN A 181 -17.39 -12.81 7.71
C ASN A 181 -17.41 -13.44 9.12
N LEU A 182 -16.71 -12.84 10.06
CA LEU A 182 -16.62 -13.28 11.48
C LEU A 182 -17.40 -12.36 12.42
N ALA A 183 -18.06 -11.31 11.96
CA ALA A 183 -18.73 -10.33 12.82
C ALA A 183 -19.89 -10.91 13.64
N SER A 184 -20.46 -12.01 13.19
CA SER A 184 -21.60 -12.68 13.86
C SER A 184 -21.20 -13.94 14.67
N LYS A 185 -19.89 -14.13 14.93
CA LYS A 185 -19.38 -15.31 15.64
C LYS A 185 -18.80 -14.96 16.99
#